data_0d131991df4a03e53a9582d9b9d60813
#
_entry.id   0d131991df4a03e53a9582d9b9d60813
#
_cell.length_a   1.000
_cell.length_b   1.000
_cell.length_c   1.000
_cell.angle_alpha   90.00
_cell.angle_beta   90.00
_cell.angle_gamma   90.00
#
_symmetry.space_group_name_H-M   'P 1'
#
loop_
_entity.id
_entity.type
_entity.pdbx_description
1 polymer ?
#
loop_
_entity_poly.entity_id
_entity_poly.type
_entity_poly.pdbx_seq_one_letter_code
_entity_poly.pdbx_strand_id
1 'polypeptide(L)'
;MKTEKRIRLRAPEPEDLDVLLSIENDEKLWEVGTATGPYSRYQMKRYLAEMQNDIYIDRQLRLMIQHETAGVAGIIDLCAFDPRHNRAEVGLVVREDMRRQGVAREALEMLERHCFGLLGIHQLYAYVPRQNTPSLALFRSAGYAEVAVLKDWVKTGSKFQDAVLFQKINSGNGLVE
;
A
#
# COMPACT_ATOMS: atom_id res chain seq x y z
N MET A 1 14.20 25.23 -2.00
CA MET A 1 14.39 24.24 -3.09
C MET A 1 13.21 23.28 -3.04
N LYS A 2 12.37 23.24 -4.08
CA LYS A 2 11.40 22.15 -4.23
C LYS A 2 12.22 20.89 -4.51
N THR A 3 12.20 19.95 -3.59
CA THR A 3 12.77 18.62 -3.82
C THR A 3 12.05 18.06 -5.05
N GLU A 4 12.75 17.84 -6.15
CA GLU A 4 12.18 17.20 -7.33
C GLU A 4 11.63 15.85 -6.87
N LYS A 5 10.35 15.64 -7.10
CA LYS A 5 9.68 14.38 -6.75
C LYS A 5 10.23 13.31 -7.68
N ARG A 6 10.95 12.35 -7.12
CA ARG A 6 11.51 11.22 -7.89
C ARG A 6 10.46 10.22 -8.34
N ILE A 7 9.29 10.25 -7.72
CA ILE A 7 8.20 9.31 -8.02
C ILE A 7 6.88 10.06 -8.24
N ARG A 8 5.96 9.38 -8.91
CA ARG A 8 4.55 9.74 -8.99
C ARG A 8 3.68 8.52 -8.73
N LEU A 9 2.49 8.73 -8.19
CA LEU A 9 1.46 7.70 -8.10
C LEU A 9 0.53 7.85 -9.31
N ARG A 10 0.23 6.72 -9.95
CA ARG A 10 -0.69 6.67 -11.10
C ARG A 10 -1.54 5.40 -11.09
N ALA A 11 -2.65 5.42 -11.80
CA ALA A 11 -3.44 4.21 -12.01
C ALA A 11 -2.62 3.13 -12.76
N PRO A 12 -2.91 1.84 -12.52
CA PRO A 12 -2.39 0.77 -13.34
C PRO A 12 -2.90 0.88 -14.79
N GLU A 13 -2.03 0.52 -15.73
CA GLU A 13 -2.33 0.47 -17.17
C GLU A 13 -2.17 -0.97 -17.68
N PRO A 14 -2.73 -1.33 -18.85
CA PRO A 14 -2.55 -2.67 -19.42
C PRO A 14 -1.09 -3.09 -19.59
N GLU A 15 -0.19 -2.13 -19.82
CA GLU A 15 1.25 -2.32 -19.97
C GLU A 15 1.93 -2.73 -18.67
N ASP A 16 1.30 -2.53 -17.52
CA ASP A 16 1.83 -2.93 -16.21
C ASP A 16 1.60 -4.42 -15.91
N LEU A 17 0.95 -5.17 -16.80
CA LEU A 17 0.61 -6.58 -16.59
C LEU A 17 1.79 -7.42 -16.13
N ASP A 18 2.94 -7.30 -16.78
CA ASP A 18 4.11 -8.12 -16.48
C ASP A 18 4.72 -7.77 -15.12
N VAL A 19 4.81 -6.49 -14.80
CA VAL A 19 5.34 -6.05 -13.52
C VAL A 19 4.38 -6.40 -12.37
N LEU A 20 3.09 -6.29 -12.57
CA LEU A 20 2.08 -6.71 -11.57
C LEU A 20 2.16 -8.22 -11.34
N LEU A 21 2.24 -9.03 -12.39
CA LEU A 21 2.43 -10.48 -12.25
C LEU A 21 3.71 -10.82 -11.49
N SER A 22 4.79 -10.11 -11.75
CA SER A 22 6.06 -10.35 -11.04
C SER A 22 5.99 -10.02 -9.55
N ILE A 23 5.23 -8.98 -9.18
CA ILE A 23 5.03 -8.59 -7.78
C ILE A 23 4.06 -9.57 -7.09
N GLU A 24 2.89 -9.81 -7.68
CA GLU A 24 1.85 -10.63 -7.07
C GLU A 24 2.23 -12.12 -6.97
N ASN A 25 3.10 -12.59 -7.86
CA ASN A 25 3.60 -13.97 -7.87
C ASN A 25 4.95 -14.13 -7.17
N ASP A 26 5.46 -13.11 -6.50
CA ASP A 26 6.65 -13.24 -5.65
C ASP A 26 6.25 -13.97 -4.35
N GLU A 27 6.65 -15.24 -4.23
CA GLU A 27 6.36 -16.08 -3.08
C GLU A 27 6.83 -15.48 -1.75
N LYS A 28 7.89 -14.66 -1.76
CA LYS A 28 8.37 -13.95 -0.56
C LYS A 28 7.33 -12.94 -0.03
N LEU A 29 6.47 -12.42 -0.89
CA LEU A 29 5.43 -11.48 -0.52
C LEU A 29 4.15 -12.17 -0.03
N TRP A 30 3.95 -13.46 -0.36
CA TRP A 30 2.77 -14.20 0.09
C TRP A 30 2.76 -14.41 1.61
N GLU A 31 3.92 -14.49 2.24
CA GLU A 31 4.04 -14.63 3.69
C GLU A 31 3.55 -13.40 4.47
N VAL A 32 3.52 -12.23 3.82
CA VAL A 32 3.12 -10.97 4.46
C VAL A 32 1.85 -10.38 3.83
N GLY A 33 1.39 -10.95 2.72
CA GLY A 33 0.21 -10.53 1.98
C GLY A 33 -1.00 -11.43 2.20
N THR A 34 -1.99 -11.27 1.36
CA THR A 34 -3.25 -12.04 1.38
C THR A 34 -3.34 -13.06 0.25
N ALA A 35 -2.36 -13.12 -0.64
CA ALA A 35 -2.35 -14.06 -1.75
C ALA A 35 -2.26 -15.51 -1.25
N THR A 36 -3.10 -16.37 -1.81
CA THR A 36 -3.18 -17.80 -1.45
C THR A 36 -2.51 -18.71 -2.49
N GLY A 37 -2.01 -18.13 -3.58
CA GLY A 37 -1.37 -18.84 -4.67
C GLY A 37 -1.09 -17.91 -5.86
N PRO A 38 -0.44 -18.43 -6.92
CA PRO A 38 -0.08 -17.62 -8.07
C PRO A 38 -1.30 -17.21 -8.89
N TYR A 39 -1.25 -15.99 -9.40
CA TYR A 39 -2.22 -15.50 -10.38
C TYR A 39 -1.75 -15.86 -11.79
N SER A 40 -2.69 -16.32 -12.62
CA SER A 40 -2.43 -16.49 -14.04
C SER A 40 -2.41 -15.14 -14.77
N ARG A 41 -1.73 -15.09 -15.90
CA ARG A 41 -1.75 -13.92 -16.77
C ARG A 41 -3.18 -13.51 -17.18
N TYR A 42 -4.05 -14.49 -17.40
CA TYR A 42 -5.45 -14.27 -17.73
C TYR A 42 -6.20 -13.58 -16.58
N GLN A 43 -6.03 -14.06 -15.35
CA GLN A 43 -6.66 -13.45 -14.16
C GLN A 43 -6.20 -12.01 -13.95
N MET A 44 -4.89 -11.74 -14.07
CA MET A 44 -4.37 -10.38 -13.92
C MET A 44 -4.84 -9.46 -15.04
N LYS A 45 -4.94 -9.97 -16.26
CA LYS A 45 -5.47 -9.20 -17.39
C LYS A 45 -6.94 -8.83 -17.20
N ARG A 46 -7.76 -9.77 -16.69
CA ARG A 46 -9.14 -9.49 -16.31
C ARG A 46 -9.23 -8.47 -15.18
N TYR A 47 -8.43 -8.62 -14.16
CA TYR A 47 -8.38 -7.66 -13.04
C TYR A 47 -8.13 -6.24 -13.55
N LEU A 48 -7.11 -6.05 -14.39
CA LEU A 48 -6.81 -4.74 -14.99
C LEU A 48 -7.94 -4.19 -15.86
N ALA A 49 -8.65 -5.05 -16.58
CA ALA A 49 -9.77 -4.64 -17.45
C ALA A 49 -11.05 -4.31 -16.68
N GLU A 50 -11.28 -4.97 -15.54
CA GLU A 50 -12.52 -4.85 -14.76
C GLU A 50 -12.42 -3.80 -13.64
N MET A 51 -11.20 -3.47 -13.19
CA MET A 51 -11.01 -2.47 -12.15
C MET A 51 -11.44 -1.09 -12.61
N GLN A 52 -12.20 -0.39 -11.80
CA GLN A 52 -12.60 1.00 -12.08
C GLN A 52 -11.65 2.01 -11.42
N ASN A 53 -10.81 1.54 -10.49
CA ASN A 53 -9.91 2.35 -9.69
C ASN A 53 -10.64 3.48 -8.95
N ASP A 54 -11.87 3.18 -8.55
CA ASP A 54 -12.73 4.04 -7.74
C ASP A 54 -12.96 3.38 -6.38
N ILE A 55 -12.49 4.02 -5.32
CA ILE A 55 -12.53 3.45 -3.98
C ILE A 55 -13.95 3.19 -3.47
N TYR A 56 -14.94 3.93 -3.95
CA TYR A 56 -16.35 3.76 -3.55
C TYR A 56 -16.99 2.56 -4.23
N ILE A 57 -16.53 2.21 -5.44
CA ILE A 57 -17.03 1.07 -6.22
C ILE A 57 -16.25 -0.20 -5.85
N ASP A 58 -14.94 -0.14 -6.00
CA ASP A 58 -14.06 -1.30 -5.84
C ASP A 58 -13.75 -1.62 -4.37
N ARG A 59 -14.06 -0.70 -3.44
CA ARG A 59 -13.66 -0.77 -2.02
C ARG A 59 -12.15 -0.87 -1.81
N GLN A 60 -11.42 -0.59 -2.84
CA GLN A 60 -9.96 -0.57 -2.90
C GLN A 60 -9.49 0.46 -3.92
N LEU A 61 -8.26 0.87 -3.79
CA LEU A 61 -7.58 1.73 -4.76
C LEU A 61 -6.17 1.21 -4.92
N ARG A 62 -5.77 0.84 -6.13
CA ARG A 62 -4.39 0.44 -6.44
C ARG A 62 -3.70 1.52 -7.24
N LEU A 63 -2.50 1.90 -6.82
CA LEU A 63 -1.66 2.86 -7.51
C LEU A 63 -0.26 2.29 -7.76
N MET A 64 0.23 2.52 -8.98
CA MET A 64 1.60 2.21 -9.35
C MET A 64 2.51 3.32 -8.84
N ILE A 65 3.62 2.93 -8.21
CA ILE A 65 4.70 3.85 -7.83
C ILE A 65 5.64 3.95 -9.03
N GLN A 66 5.48 5.00 -9.82
CA GLN A 66 6.29 5.24 -11.01
C GLN A 66 7.50 6.08 -10.66
N HIS A 67 8.70 5.52 -10.79
CA HIS A 67 9.95 6.27 -10.66
C HIS A 67 10.28 6.98 -11.97
N GLU A 68 10.88 8.14 -11.89
CA GLU A 68 11.16 9.01 -13.03
C GLU A 68 12.02 8.34 -14.10
N THR A 69 13.04 7.59 -13.69
CA THR A 69 14.01 6.96 -14.60
C THR A 69 14.01 5.43 -14.56
N ALA A 70 13.58 4.81 -13.45
CA ALA A 70 13.67 3.36 -13.24
C ALA A 70 12.38 2.58 -13.56
N GLY A 71 11.36 3.26 -14.10
CA GLY A 71 10.07 2.62 -14.37
C GLY A 71 9.23 2.40 -13.12
N VAL A 72 8.47 1.32 -13.06
CA VAL A 72 7.63 1.00 -11.89
C VAL A 72 8.51 0.52 -10.74
N ALA A 73 8.49 1.26 -9.64
CA ALA A 73 9.24 0.97 -8.41
C ALA A 73 8.47 0.08 -7.41
N GLY A 74 7.16 -0.01 -7.56
CA GLY A 74 6.31 -0.78 -6.67
C GLY A 74 4.83 -0.45 -6.83
N ILE A 75 4.05 -0.88 -5.86
CA ILE A 75 2.60 -0.61 -5.76
C ILE A 75 2.27 -0.10 -4.36
N ILE A 76 1.26 0.75 -4.27
CA ILE A 76 0.66 1.18 -3.02
C ILE A 76 -0.85 1.09 -3.12
N ASP A 77 -1.47 0.46 -2.14
CA ASP A 77 -2.88 0.13 -2.16
C ASP A 77 -3.62 0.74 -0.96
N LEU A 78 -4.87 1.09 -1.19
CA LEU A 78 -5.88 1.16 -0.15
C LEU A 78 -6.78 -0.06 -0.27
N CYS A 79 -6.96 -0.77 0.83
CA CYS A 79 -7.81 -1.96 0.91
C CYS A 79 -8.88 -1.75 1.98
N ALA A 80 -9.89 -2.63 1.98
CA ALA A 80 -10.92 -2.68 3.00
C ALA A 80 -11.53 -1.30 3.33
N PHE A 81 -11.74 -0.48 2.30
CA PHE A 81 -12.35 0.83 2.50
C PHE A 81 -13.77 0.69 3.04
N ASP A 82 -13.98 1.28 4.20
CA ASP A 82 -15.27 1.37 4.87
C ASP A 82 -15.80 2.80 4.74
N PRO A 83 -16.75 3.05 3.81
CA PRO A 83 -17.27 4.41 3.59
C PRO A 83 -18.13 4.91 4.76
N ARG A 84 -18.71 4.01 5.56
CA ARG A 84 -19.52 4.41 6.72
C ARG A 84 -18.64 4.92 7.85
N HIS A 85 -17.53 4.24 8.11
CA HIS A 85 -16.59 4.60 9.17
C HIS A 85 -15.39 5.40 8.66
N ASN A 86 -15.36 5.65 7.35
CA ASN A 86 -14.40 6.50 6.65
C ASN A 86 -12.93 6.15 6.96
N ARG A 87 -12.60 4.87 6.79
CA ARG A 87 -11.28 4.30 7.08
C ARG A 87 -10.84 3.34 5.96
N ALA A 88 -9.53 3.22 5.77
CA ALA A 88 -8.94 2.30 4.81
C ALA A 88 -7.62 1.71 5.33
N GLU A 89 -7.32 0.49 4.91
CA GLU A 89 -6.04 -0.16 5.16
C GLU A 89 -5.03 0.21 4.09
N VAL A 90 -3.79 0.47 4.49
CA VAL A 90 -2.68 0.77 3.57
C VAL A 90 -1.85 -0.49 3.35
N GLY A 91 -1.68 -0.87 2.10
CA GLY A 91 -0.72 -1.86 1.63
C GLY A 91 0.38 -1.22 0.78
N LEU A 92 1.61 -1.70 0.88
CA LEU A 92 2.74 -1.13 0.16
C LEU A 92 3.77 -2.20 -0.15
N VAL A 93 4.18 -2.28 -1.41
CA VAL A 93 5.29 -3.12 -1.87
C VAL A 93 6.22 -2.28 -2.72
N VAL A 94 7.51 -2.27 -2.38
CA VAL A 94 8.58 -1.67 -3.19
C VAL A 94 9.52 -2.77 -3.67
N ARG A 95 9.84 -2.74 -4.96
CA ARG A 95 10.79 -3.67 -5.59
C ARG A 95 12.12 -3.68 -4.83
N GLU A 96 12.74 -4.84 -4.75
CA GLU A 96 13.95 -5.05 -3.94
C GLU A 96 15.09 -4.09 -4.32
N ASP A 97 15.28 -3.88 -5.62
CA ASP A 97 16.30 -2.97 -6.17
C ASP A 97 16.02 -1.48 -5.93
N MET A 98 14.80 -1.13 -5.52
CA MET A 98 14.38 0.25 -5.26
C MET A 98 14.21 0.56 -3.76
N ARG A 99 14.48 -0.41 -2.89
CA ARG A 99 14.39 -0.23 -1.43
C ARG A 99 15.52 0.65 -0.90
N ARG A 100 15.33 1.18 0.32
CA ARG A 100 16.29 2.04 1.04
C ARG A 100 16.68 3.34 0.31
N GLN A 101 15.87 3.75 -0.67
CA GLN A 101 16.06 4.98 -1.45
C GLN A 101 14.98 6.05 -1.13
N GLY A 102 14.18 5.84 -0.08
CA GLY A 102 13.12 6.76 0.31
C GLY A 102 11.80 6.59 -0.47
N VAL A 103 11.75 5.71 -1.47
CA VAL A 103 10.57 5.49 -2.34
C VAL A 103 9.30 5.17 -1.55
N ALA A 104 9.38 4.24 -0.59
CA ALA A 104 8.23 3.86 0.22
C ALA A 104 7.68 5.03 1.05
N ARG A 105 8.55 5.84 1.63
CA ARG A 105 8.19 7.01 2.42
C ARG A 105 7.50 8.07 1.57
N GLU A 106 8.08 8.40 0.43
CA GLU A 106 7.53 9.39 -0.49
C GLU A 106 6.17 8.93 -1.04
N ALA A 107 6.04 7.64 -1.42
CA ALA A 107 4.77 7.06 -1.87
C ALA A 107 3.68 7.14 -0.79
N LEU A 108 4.01 6.79 0.44
CA LEU A 108 3.07 6.86 1.56
C LEU A 108 2.62 8.30 1.83
N GLU A 109 3.51 9.27 1.83
CA GLU A 109 3.17 10.69 1.99
C GLU A 109 2.27 11.22 0.85
N MET A 110 2.50 10.75 -0.38
CA MET A 110 1.64 11.10 -1.51
C MET A 110 0.24 10.50 -1.37
N LEU A 111 0.15 9.23 -0.95
CA LEU A 111 -1.13 8.56 -0.69
C LEU A 111 -1.90 9.27 0.42
N GLU A 112 -1.24 9.62 1.52
CA GLU A 112 -1.84 10.33 2.64
C GLU A 112 -2.45 11.67 2.22
N ARG A 113 -1.71 12.45 1.43
CA ARG A 113 -2.25 13.71 0.89
C ARG A 113 -3.49 13.50 0.04
N HIS A 114 -3.51 12.45 -0.77
CA HIS A 114 -4.68 12.08 -1.58
C HIS A 114 -5.85 11.67 -0.69
N CYS A 115 -5.61 10.79 0.29
CA CYS A 115 -6.64 10.26 1.18
C CYS A 115 -7.24 11.33 2.08
N PHE A 116 -6.39 12.10 2.76
CA PHE A 116 -6.83 13.09 3.74
C PHE A 116 -7.32 14.38 3.09
N GLY A 117 -6.68 14.80 1.99
CA GLY A 117 -7.04 16.03 1.29
C GLY A 117 -8.19 15.87 0.31
N LEU A 118 -8.07 14.98 -0.68
CA LEU A 118 -9.07 14.85 -1.74
C LEU A 118 -10.24 13.96 -1.34
N LEU A 119 -9.96 12.76 -0.78
CA LEU A 119 -11.00 11.79 -0.44
C LEU A 119 -11.67 12.08 0.92
N GLY A 120 -11.06 12.91 1.76
CA GLY A 120 -11.57 13.21 3.09
C GLY A 120 -11.64 11.99 4.01
N ILE A 121 -10.78 10.99 3.80
CA ILE A 121 -10.74 9.79 4.65
C ILE A 121 -10.37 10.22 6.07
N HIS A 122 -11.10 9.69 7.06
CA HIS A 122 -10.87 10.04 8.46
C HIS A 122 -9.62 9.39 9.04
N GLN A 123 -9.35 8.12 8.69
CA GLN A 123 -8.16 7.44 9.18
C GLN A 123 -7.62 6.39 8.20
N LEU A 124 -6.32 6.21 8.25
CA LEU A 124 -5.59 5.12 7.61
C LEU A 124 -5.01 4.21 8.67
N TYR A 125 -4.98 2.91 8.39
CA TYR A 125 -4.38 1.92 9.28
C TYR A 125 -3.59 0.89 8.50
N ALA A 126 -2.72 0.16 9.17
CA ALA A 126 -1.94 -0.92 8.58
C ALA A 126 -1.67 -2.02 9.61
N TYR A 127 -1.71 -3.28 9.17
CA TYR A 127 -1.24 -4.41 9.95
C TYR A 127 0.17 -4.78 9.48
N VAL A 128 1.13 -4.69 10.37
CA VAL A 128 2.53 -4.96 10.03
C VAL A 128 3.02 -6.15 10.84
N PRO A 129 3.42 -7.27 10.19
CA PRO A 129 4.01 -8.40 10.89
C PRO A 129 5.18 -7.94 11.75
N ARG A 130 5.23 -8.42 12.99
CA ARG A 130 6.23 -7.95 13.98
C ARG A 130 7.68 -8.17 13.54
N GLN A 131 7.91 -9.13 12.65
CA GLN A 131 9.23 -9.40 12.08
C GLN A 131 9.59 -8.50 10.89
N ASN A 132 8.62 -7.77 10.32
CA ASN A 132 8.85 -6.86 9.20
C ASN A 132 9.40 -5.52 9.69
N THR A 133 10.65 -5.53 10.15
CA THR A 133 11.34 -4.37 10.73
C THR A 133 11.36 -3.15 9.79
N PRO A 134 11.58 -3.28 8.47
CA PRO A 134 11.53 -2.13 7.57
C PRO A 134 10.16 -1.45 7.52
N SER A 135 9.07 -2.22 7.47
CA SER A 135 7.72 -1.65 7.48
C SER A 135 7.36 -1.01 8.82
N LEU A 136 7.75 -1.62 9.94
CA LEU A 136 7.59 -1.00 11.27
C LEU A 136 8.28 0.37 11.32
N ALA A 137 9.52 0.45 10.85
CA ALA A 137 10.27 1.70 10.80
C ALA A 137 9.63 2.75 9.88
N LEU A 138 9.11 2.31 8.73
CA LEU A 138 8.40 3.17 7.78
C LEU A 138 7.18 3.84 8.43
N PHE A 139 6.25 3.05 8.98
CA PHE A 139 5.02 3.58 9.58
C PHE A 139 5.29 4.45 10.80
N ARG A 140 6.23 4.07 11.67
CA ARG A 140 6.70 4.94 12.78
C ARG A 140 7.19 6.28 12.29
N SER A 141 8.09 6.26 11.30
CA SER A 141 8.66 7.49 10.74
C SER A 141 7.63 8.36 10.02
N ALA A 142 6.57 7.74 9.49
CA ALA A 142 5.45 8.44 8.85
C ALA A 142 4.44 9.01 9.86
N GLY A 143 4.66 8.83 11.16
CA GLY A 143 3.80 9.38 12.21
C GLY A 143 2.53 8.55 12.50
N TYR A 144 2.53 7.26 12.12
CA TYR A 144 1.47 6.34 12.56
C TYR A 144 1.72 5.93 14.01
N ALA A 145 0.66 5.89 14.80
CA ALA A 145 0.69 5.39 16.16
C ALA A 145 0.58 3.86 16.18
N GLU A 146 1.40 3.20 16.99
CA GLU A 146 1.22 1.79 17.33
C GLU A 146 0.10 1.67 18.36
N VAL A 147 -1.06 1.16 17.97
CA VAL A 147 -2.24 1.15 18.83
C VAL A 147 -2.53 -0.21 19.45
N ALA A 148 -2.07 -1.29 18.83
CA ALA A 148 -2.24 -2.64 19.35
C ALA A 148 -1.22 -3.61 18.80
N VAL A 149 -1.02 -4.72 19.54
CA VAL A 149 -0.36 -5.93 19.05
C VAL A 149 -1.40 -7.03 18.97
N LEU A 150 -1.63 -7.52 17.76
CA LEU A 150 -2.58 -8.59 17.49
C LEU A 150 -1.82 -9.93 17.54
N LYS A 151 -2.25 -10.82 18.44
CA LYS A 151 -1.61 -12.11 18.65
C LYS A 151 -1.98 -13.10 17.54
N ASP A 152 -0.99 -13.88 17.10
CA ASP A 152 -1.17 -14.94 16.11
C ASP A 152 -1.92 -14.49 14.84
N TRP A 153 -1.65 -13.27 14.39
CA TRP A 153 -2.42 -12.59 13.35
C TRP A 153 -2.02 -13.01 11.93
N VAL A 154 -0.75 -13.30 11.70
CA VAL A 154 -0.22 -13.66 10.39
C VAL A 154 0.32 -15.08 10.41
N LYS A 155 -0.16 -15.91 9.47
CA LYS A 155 0.36 -17.27 9.29
C LYS A 155 1.57 -17.25 8.35
N THR A 156 2.70 -17.77 8.80
CA THR A 156 3.90 -17.95 8.00
C THR A 156 4.33 -19.43 8.07
N GLY A 157 4.15 -20.16 6.98
CA GLY A 157 4.33 -21.61 6.97
C GLY A 157 3.39 -22.31 7.95
N SER A 158 3.96 -23.03 8.93
CA SER A 158 3.21 -23.72 10.01
C SER A 158 3.07 -22.90 11.29
N LYS A 159 3.63 -21.67 11.32
CA LYS A 159 3.67 -20.83 12.53
C LYS A 159 2.76 -19.61 12.36
N PHE A 160 2.36 -19.04 13.48
CA PHE A 160 1.67 -17.77 13.55
C PHE A 160 2.58 -16.70 14.13
N GLN A 161 2.42 -15.47 13.64
CA GLN A 161 3.17 -14.30 14.08
C GLN A 161 2.21 -13.21 14.54
N ASP A 162 2.67 -12.43 15.51
CA ASP A 162 1.97 -11.21 15.91
C ASP A 162 2.09 -10.14 14.81
N ALA A 163 1.09 -9.28 14.73
CA ALA A 163 1.13 -8.07 13.94
C ALA A 163 0.94 -6.84 14.81
N VAL A 164 1.59 -5.75 14.43
CA VAL A 164 1.38 -4.42 15.02
C VAL A 164 0.32 -3.70 14.20
N LEU A 165 -0.72 -3.21 14.85
CA LEU A 165 -1.71 -2.33 14.24
C LEU A 165 -1.23 -0.89 14.37
N PHE A 166 -0.99 -0.26 13.21
CA PHE A 166 -0.70 1.15 13.07
C PHE A 166 -1.93 1.94 12.67
N GLN A 167 -2.05 3.15 13.17
CA GLN A 167 -3.17 4.04 12.89
C GLN A 167 -2.70 5.47 12.71
N LYS A 168 -3.25 6.17 11.70
CA LYS A 168 -3.07 7.61 11.51
C LYS A 168 -4.42 8.26 11.26
N ILE A 169 -4.80 9.16 12.17
CA ILE A 169 -6.06 9.91 12.09
C ILE A 169 -5.79 11.23 11.38
N ASN A 170 -6.71 11.60 10.48
CA ASN A 170 -6.68 12.89 9.82
C ASN A 170 -6.94 14.00 10.85
N SER A 171 -5.91 14.80 11.11
CA SER A 171 -5.98 15.89 12.11
C SER A 171 -6.77 17.13 11.64
N GLY A 172 -7.36 17.08 10.44
CA GLY A 172 -8.12 18.22 9.89
C GLY A 172 -7.25 19.38 9.39
N ASN A 173 -5.95 19.30 9.50
CA ASN A 173 -5.04 20.38 9.04
C ASN A 173 -4.80 20.38 7.52
N GLY A 174 -5.58 19.66 6.74
CA GLY A 174 -5.46 19.54 5.28
C GLY A 174 -6.45 20.37 4.47
N LEU A 175 -7.38 21.04 5.13
CA LEU A 175 -8.31 21.97 4.50
C LEU A 175 -7.99 23.40 4.98
N VAL A 176 -6.90 23.96 4.51
CA VAL A 176 -6.70 25.40 4.55
C VAL A 176 -6.81 25.88 3.11
N GLU A 177 -7.94 26.55 2.87
CA GLU A 177 -8.32 27.54 1.87
C GLU A 177 -7.61 27.50 0.51
#